data_7896ee4f92ff77921790bd4cdd283070
#
_entry.id   7896ee4f92ff77921790bd4cdd283070
#
_cell.length_a   1.000
_cell.length_b   1.000
_cell.length_c   1.000
_cell.angle_alpha   90.00
_cell.angle_beta   90.00
_cell.angle_gamma   90.00
#
_symmetry.space_group_name_H-M   'P 1'
#
loop_
_entity.id
_entity.type
_entity.pdbx_description
1 polymer ?
#
loop_
_entity_poly.entity_id
_entity_poly.type
_entity_poly.pdbx_seq_one_letter_code
_entity_poly.pdbx_strand_id
1 'polypeptide(L)'
;MADFSGLKAIYFNGTLEKAPGKSHTDLLIDVSRKIMEKHGVETEVIRVIDSGIATGLWPDMTEHGWETDTWPEIYERVKAADIVVVCGPIWLGDNSSETKKLIERLYSVGHDLNDKGQYMFMNKVGGCLITGNEDGVKHCAMDILYSLQHLSFTIPPTADAGWLGEIGPGPSYGDELPDGTRAGFDSDFTNRNTTFMTWNLMHMAKLLKDSGGLPAVGNSRKDWDGGARFDFENPEYR
;
A
#
# COMPACT_ATOMS: atom_id res chain seq x y z
N MET A 1 20.05 -6.95 -16.82
CA MET A 1 19.04 -6.16 -16.03
C MET A 1 18.15 -7.16 -15.34
N ALA A 2 17.72 -6.88 -14.11
CA ALA A 2 16.77 -7.76 -13.45
C ALA A 2 15.43 -7.72 -14.24
N ASP A 3 14.84 -8.88 -14.48
CA ASP A 3 13.55 -9.03 -15.12
C ASP A 3 12.46 -9.08 -14.04
N PHE A 4 11.55 -8.12 -14.07
CA PHE A 4 10.42 -8.02 -13.16
C PHE A 4 9.09 -8.40 -13.84
N SER A 5 9.15 -8.91 -15.07
CA SER A 5 7.97 -9.42 -15.75
C SER A 5 7.32 -10.54 -14.93
N GLY A 6 5.99 -10.52 -14.90
CA GLY A 6 5.23 -11.45 -14.06
C GLY A 6 4.97 -10.95 -12.63
N LEU A 7 5.54 -9.80 -12.20
CA LEU A 7 5.08 -9.11 -11.00
C LEU A 7 3.83 -8.27 -11.28
N LYS A 8 2.97 -8.17 -10.26
CA LYS A 8 1.77 -7.32 -10.27
C LYS A 8 1.79 -6.34 -9.11
N ALA A 9 1.47 -5.08 -9.37
CA ALA A 9 1.39 -4.03 -8.37
C ALA A 9 0.02 -3.35 -8.38
N ILE A 10 -0.58 -3.17 -7.21
CA ILE A 10 -1.78 -2.36 -7.01
C ILE A 10 -1.41 -1.10 -6.23
N TYR A 11 -1.80 0.05 -6.76
CA TYR A 11 -1.75 1.34 -6.09
C TYR A 11 -3.15 1.72 -5.64
N PHE A 12 -3.32 1.99 -4.37
CA PHE A 12 -4.56 2.57 -3.86
C PHE A 12 -4.39 4.06 -3.66
N ASN A 13 -5.21 4.86 -4.34
CA ASN A 13 -5.23 6.31 -4.16
C ASN A 13 -6.34 6.70 -3.19
N GLY A 14 -5.95 7.15 -1.99
CA GLY A 14 -6.84 7.64 -0.93
C GLY A 14 -7.24 9.12 -1.08
N THR A 15 -7.20 9.69 -2.28
CA THR A 15 -7.70 11.05 -2.52
C THR A 15 -9.18 11.17 -2.12
N LEU A 16 -9.58 12.38 -1.68
CA LEU A 16 -10.98 12.72 -1.43
C LEU A 16 -11.69 13.29 -2.67
N GLU A 17 -10.97 13.48 -3.77
CA GLU A 17 -11.50 13.97 -5.02
C GLU A 17 -12.00 12.82 -5.89
N LYS A 18 -13.29 12.83 -6.24
CA LYS A 18 -13.86 11.89 -7.21
C LYS A 18 -13.38 12.20 -8.63
N ALA A 19 -13.30 11.17 -9.46
CA ALA A 19 -13.07 11.36 -10.90
C ALA A 19 -14.24 12.15 -11.53
N PRO A 20 -13.99 13.06 -12.49
CA PRO A 20 -12.71 13.39 -13.11
C PRO A 20 -11.88 14.44 -12.36
N GLY A 21 -12.18 14.71 -11.09
CA GLY A 21 -11.45 15.66 -10.26
C GLY A 21 -9.94 15.35 -10.22
N LYS A 22 -9.12 16.39 -10.19
CA LYS A 22 -7.66 16.27 -10.16
C LYS A 22 -7.20 15.69 -8.81
N SER A 23 -6.35 14.69 -8.84
CA SER A 23 -5.65 14.18 -7.69
C SER A 23 -4.15 14.42 -7.84
N HIS A 24 -3.57 15.18 -6.94
CA HIS A 24 -2.12 15.42 -6.92
C HIS A 24 -1.35 14.15 -6.56
N THR A 25 -1.96 13.28 -5.76
CA THR A 25 -1.41 11.97 -5.42
C THR A 25 -1.28 11.07 -6.67
N ASP A 26 -2.23 11.14 -7.63
CA ASP A 26 -2.13 10.39 -8.89
C ASP A 26 -0.85 10.75 -9.67
N LEU A 27 -0.43 12.00 -9.63
CA LEU A 27 0.78 12.43 -10.34
C LEU A 27 2.05 11.81 -9.75
N LEU A 28 2.10 11.63 -8.43
CA LEU A 28 3.23 10.95 -7.79
C LEU A 28 3.15 9.42 -7.97
N ILE A 29 1.94 8.86 -7.93
CA ILE A 29 1.70 7.44 -8.29
C ILE A 29 2.23 7.16 -9.69
N ASP A 30 1.93 8.02 -10.66
CA ASP A 30 2.37 7.89 -12.05
C ASP A 30 3.89 7.83 -12.20
N VAL A 31 4.65 8.54 -11.38
CA VAL A 31 6.12 8.45 -11.38
C VAL A 31 6.57 7.03 -11.02
N SER A 32 6.08 6.48 -9.93
CA SER A 32 6.41 5.13 -9.47
C SER A 32 5.92 4.06 -10.45
N ARG A 33 4.66 4.17 -10.90
CA ARG A 33 4.03 3.23 -11.83
C ARG A 33 4.79 3.12 -13.15
N LYS A 34 5.18 4.25 -13.75
CA LYS A 34 5.96 4.28 -15.01
C LYS A 34 7.32 3.60 -14.88
N ILE A 35 7.96 3.69 -13.70
CA ILE A 35 9.19 2.94 -13.44
C ILE A 35 8.89 1.43 -13.43
N MET A 36 7.86 0.99 -12.72
CA MET A 36 7.46 -0.42 -12.67
C MET A 36 7.11 -0.97 -14.06
N GLU A 37 6.25 -0.26 -14.81
CA GLU A 37 5.83 -0.66 -16.16
C GLU A 37 6.99 -0.75 -17.15
N LYS A 38 7.94 0.19 -17.07
CA LYS A 38 9.17 0.15 -17.88
C LYS A 38 9.99 -1.11 -17.65
N HIS A 39 9.84 -1.74 -16.49
CA HIS A 39 10.54 -2.96 -16.12
C HIS A 39 9.64 -4.22 -16.15
N GLY A 40 8.47 -4.12 -16.79
CA GLY A 40 7.61 -5.27 -17.07
C GLY A 40 6.63 -5.63 -15.96
N VAL A 41 6.50 -4.83 -14.91
CA VAL A 41 5.49 -5.04 -13.86
C VAL A 41 4.11 -4.62 -14.39
N GLU A 42 3.11 -5.49 -14.22
CA GLU A 42 1.70 -5.15 -14.46
C GLU A 42 1.21 -4.25 -13.33
N THR A 43 0.64 -3.08 -13.65
CA THR A 43 0.20 -2.12 -12.64
C THR A 43 -1.28 -1.80 -12.73
N GLU A 44 -1.91 -1.58 -11.60
CA GLU A 44 -3.29 -1.13 -11.47
C GLU A 44 -3.36 0.02 -10.46
N VAL A 45 -4.24 1.00 -10.72
CA VAL A 45 -4.54 2.09 -9.78
C VAL A 45 -6.02 2.05 -9.43
N ILE A 46 -6.32 2.01 -8.14
CA ILE A 46 -7.68 2.06 -7.61
C ILE A 46 -7.84 3.35 -6.81
N ARG A 47 -8.70 4.26 -7.29
CA ARG A 47 -9.12 5.43 -6.53
C ARG A 47 -10.21 5.00 -5.54
N VAL A 48 -9.88 4.99 -4.25
CA VAL A 48 -10.72 4.38 -3.20
C VAL A 48 -12.11 5.00 -3.15
N ILE A 49 -12.23 6.33 -3.26
CA ILE A 49 -13.51 7.04 -3.20
C ILE A 49 -14.47 6.68 -4.36
N ASP A 50 -13.93 6.25 -5.50
CA ASP A 50 -14.71 5.86 -6.69
C ASP A 50 -14.95 4.35 -6.76
N SER A 51 -14.34 3.58 -5.89
CA SER A 51 -14.32 2.12 -5.99
C SER A 51 -15.59 1.42 -5.52
N GLY A 52 -16.44 2.10 -4.75
CA GLY A 52 -17.63 1.49 -4.15
C GLY A 52 -17.36 0.62 -2.91
N ILE A 53 -16.16 0.71 -2.34
CA ILE A 53 -15.83 0.02 -1.08
C ILE A 53 -16.68 0.59 0.05
N ALA A 54 -17.46 -0.27 0.71
CA ALA A 54 -18.22 0.08 1.90
C ALA A 54 -17.30 0.27 3.11
N THR A 55 -17.64 1.17 4.02
CA THR A 55 -16.98 1.31 5.32
C THR A 55 -17.38 0.16 6.24
N GLY A 56 -16.42 -0.44 6.93
CA GLY A 56 -16.70 -1.51 7.89
C GLY A 56 -15.55 -2.47 8.11
N LEU A 57 -15.76 -3.43 9.00
CA LEU A 57 -14.73 -4.36 9.49
C LEU A 57 -14.98 -5.82 9.08
N TRP A 58 -15.98 -6.10 8.28
CA TRP A 58 -16.27 -7.45 7.82
C TRP A 58 -15.80 -7.65 6.37
N PRO A 59 -15.45 -8.88 5.97
CA PRO A 59 -15.02 -9.15 4.60
C PRO A 59 -16.05 -8.74 3.54
N ASP A 60 -17.33 -8.92 3.82
CA ASP A 60 -18.45 -8.47 2.99
C ASP A 60 -19.45 -7.66 3.83
N MET A 61 -19.54 -6.37 3.58
CA MET A 61 -20.42 -5.47 4.31
C MET A 61 -21.88 -5.57 3.86
N THR A 62 -22.18 -6.23 2.75
CA THR A 62 -23.59 -6.48 2.35
C THR A 62 -24.30 -7.38 3.34
N GLU A 63 -23.58 -8.26 4.03
CA GLU A 63 -24.10 -9.08 5.15
C GLU A 63 -24.33 -8.28 6.44
N HIS A 64 -23.88 -7.02 6.46
CA HIS A 64 -23.89 -6.13 7.63
C HIS A 64 -24.59 -4.79 7.38
N GLY A 65 -25.61 -4.79 6.51
CA GLY A 65 -26.54 -3.67 6.32
C GLY A 65 -26.18 -2.68 5.23
N TRP A 66 -25.16 -2.95 4.43
CA TRP A 66 -24.87 -2.18 3.23
C TRP A 66 -25.57 -2.80 2.00
N GLU A 67 -26.06 -1.95 1.09
CA GLU A 67 -26.69 -2.44 -0.15
C GLU A 67 -25.66 -3.00 -1.13
N THR A 68 -24.47 -2.42 -1.16
CA THR A 68 -23.36 -2.81 -2.04
C THR A 68 -22.02 -2.70 -1.34
N ASP A 69 -21.10 -3.59 -1.67
CA ASP A 69 -19.70 -3.54 -1.26
C ASP A 69 -18.84 -4.20 -2.34
N THR A 70 -17.93 -3.45 -2.93
CA THR A 70 -17.00 -3.95 -3.95
C THR A 70 -15.71 -4.53 -3.36
N TRP A 71 -15.55 -4.45 -2.04
CA TRP A 71 -14.33 -4.95 -1.38
C TRP A 71 -14.02 -6.42 -1.65
N PRO A 72 -15.00 -7.37 -1.64
CA PRO A 72 -14.70 -8.77 -1.95
C PRO A 72 -13.98 -8.96 -3.30
N GLU A 73 -14.43 -8.25 -4.34
CA GLU A 73 -13.79 -8.30 -5.66
C GLU A 73 -12.40 -7.66 -5.67
N ILE A 74 -12.24 -6.52 -4.99
CA ILE A 74 -10.95 -5.82 -4.85
C ILE A 74 -9.98 -6.67 -4.06
N TYR A 75 -10.44 -7.38 -3.04
CA TYR A 75 -9.61 -8.27 -2.24
C TYR A 75 -9.02 -9.43 -3.10
N GLU A 76 -9.78 -10.01 -4.02
CA GLU A 76 -9.24 -11.01 -4.95
C GLU A 76 -8.07 -10.42 -5.77
N ARG A 77 -8.18 -9.16 -6.21
CA ARG A 77 -7.11 -8.47 -6.93
C ARG A 77 -5.90 -8.22 -6.03
N VAL A 78 -6.12 -7.85 -4.75
CA VAL A 78 -5.04 -7.72 -3.75
C VAL A 78 -4.34 -9.07 -3.52
N LYS A 79 -5.09 -10.17 -3.44
CA LYS A 79 -4.52 -11.51 -3.32
C LYS A 79 -3.65 -11.90 -4.54
N ALA A 80 -4.01 -11.44 -5.72
CA ALA A 80 -3.26 -11.69 -6.95
C ALA A 80 -2.03 -10.79 -7.12
N ALA A 81 -1.93 -9.68 -6.39
CA ALA A 81 -0.82 -8.74 -6.47
C ALA A 81 0.40 -9.22 -5.65
N ASP A 82 1.59 -8.88 -6.11
CA ASP A 82 2.86 -9.07 -5.41
C ASP A 82 3.23 -7.83 -4.58
N ILE A 83 2.79 -6.64 -5.03
CA ILE A 83 3.11 -5.34 -4.43
C ILE A 83 1.82 -4.56 -4.19
N VAL A 84 1.70 -3.97 -3.00
CA VAL A 84 0.60 -3.07 -2.63
C VAL A 84 1.18 -1.74 -2.18
N VAL A 85 0.79 -0.64 -2.85
CA VAL A 85 1.23 0.71 -2.50
C VAL A 85 0.02 1.52 -2.07
N VAL A 86 -0.01 1.93 -0.82
CA VAL A 86 -1.06 2.79 -0.27
C VAL A 86 -0.63 4.25 -0.42
N CYS A 87 -1.42 5.03 -1.14
CA CYS A 87 -1.09 6.39 -1.49
C CYS A 87 -2.19 7.33 -1.01
N GLY A 88 -1.84 8.49 -0.50
CA GLY A 88 -2.86 9.42 -0.05
C GLY A 88 -2.36 10.84 0.18
N PRO A 89 -3.31 11.79 0.23
CA PRO A 89 -3.01 13.15 0.66
C PRO A 89 -2.94 13.23 2.19
N ILE A 90 -2.18 14.22 2.67
CA ILE A 90 -2.20 14.63 4.07
C ILE A 90 -3.44 15.49 4.32
N TRP A 91 -4.16 15.20 5.39
CA TRP A 91 -5.24 16.03 5.91
C TRP A 91 -5.05 16.26 7.41
N LEU A 92 -4.85 17.51 7.82
CA LEU A 92 -4.60 17.90 9.23
C LEU A 92 -3.44 17.10 9.86
N GLY A 93 -2.36 16.88 9.09
CA GLY A 93 -1.19 16.14 9.56
C GLY A 93 -1.34 14.62 9.54
N ASP A 94 -2.48 14.08 9.09
CA ASP A 94 -2.81 12.65 9.11
C ASP A 94 -3.30 12.14 7.74
N ASN A 95 -3.50 10.84 7.63
CA ASN A 95 -4.05 10.18 6.45
C ASN A 95 -5.50 10.60 6.20
N SER A 96 -5.89 10.64 4.92
CA SER A 96 -7.28 10.87 4.54
C SER A 96 -8.21 9.77 5.05
N SER A 97 -9.50 10.07 5.18
CA SER A 97 -10.54 9.09 5.54
C SER A 97 -10.61 7.93 4.56
N GLU A 98 -10.35 8.16 3.27
CA GLU A 98 -10.33 7.10 2.25
C GLU A 98 -9.11 6.17 2.43
N THR A 99 -7.95 6.71 2.81
CA THR A 99 -6.78 5.90 3.18
C THR A 99 -7.08 5.06 4.42
N LYS A 100 -7.71 5.66 5.44
CA LYS A 100 -8.08 4.93 6.67
C LYS A 100 -9.11 3.86 6.41
N LYS A 101 -10.14 4.14 5.62
CA LYS A 101 -11.13 3.14 5.19
C LYS A 101 -10.46 1.94 4.51
N LEU A 102 -9.51 2.19 3.60
CA LEU A 102 -8.77 1.10 2.95
C LEU A 102 -8.01 0.24 3.98
N ILE A 103 -7.31 0.86 4.93
CA ILE A 103 -6.58 0.13 5.99
C ILE A 103 -7.53 -0.75 6.80
N GLU A 104 -8.70 -0.22 7.17
CA GLU A 104 -9.72 -0.97 7.90
C GLU A 104 -10.28 -2.14 7.09
N ARG A 105 -10.44 -1.97 5.78
CA ARG A 105 -10.87 -3.05 4.88
C ARG A 105 -9.78 -4.12 4.69
N LEU A 106 -8.52 -3.74 4.59
CA LEU A 106 -7.41 -4.70 4.63
C LEU A 106 -7.38 -5.48 5.96
N TYR A 107 -7.67 -4.81 7.07
CA TYR A 107 -7.76 -5.46 8.37
C TYR A 107 -8.92 -6.46 8.47
N SER A 108 -10.05 -6.19 7.79
CA SER A 108 -11.23 -7.09 7.81
C SER A 108 -10.92 -8.51 7.30
N VAL A 109 -9.88 -8.68 6.50
CA VAL A 109 -9.41 -9.96 5.95
C VAL A 109 -8.05 -10.40 6.52
N GLY A 110 -7.58 -9.73 7.58
CA GLY A 110 -6.27 -9.96 8.18
C GLY A 110 -6.10 -11.35 8.84
N HIS A 111 -7.18 -12.09 9.04
CA HIS A 111 -7.16 -13.46 9.57
C HIS A 111 -7.08 -14.54 8.48
N ASP A 112 -7.22 -14.18 7.22
CA ASP A 112 -7.14 -15.13 6.11
C ASP A 112 -5.73 -15.73 6.02
N LEU A 113 -5.68 -17.00 5.65
CA LEU A 113 -4.44 -17.75 5.53
C LEU A 113 -4.15 -18.11 4.06
N ASN A 114 -2.89 -18.09 3.71
CA ASN A 114 -2.41 -18.62 2.43
C ASN A 114 -2.30 -20.15 2.45
N ASP A 115 -1.95 -20.75 1.31
CA ASP A 115 -1.83 -22.20 1.16
C ASP A 115 -0.79 -22.85 2.08
N LYS A 116 0.14 -22.07 2.64
CA LYS A 116 1.15 -22.50 3.60
C LYS A 116 0.68 -22.41 5.05
N GLY A 117 -0.55 -21.95 5.29
CA GLY A 117 -1.08 -21.71 6.64
C GLY A 117 -0.53 -20.46 7.34
N GLN A 118 0.14 -19.59 6.59
CA GLN A 118 0.61 -18.27 7.04
C GLN A 118 -0.48 -17.22 6.79
N TYR A 119 -0.39 -16.05 7.44
CA TYR A 119 -1.27 -14.93 7.09
C TYR A 119 -1.18 -14.56 5.62
N MET A 120 -2.31 -14.19 5.00
CA MET A 120 -2.47 -14.03 3.55
C MET A 120 -1.45 -13.11 2.91
N PHE A 121 -1.07 -12.03 3.59
CA PHE A 121 -0.18 -11.02 3.02
C PHE A 121 1.31 -11.28 3.27
N MET A 122 1.69 -12.38 3.92
CA MET A 122 3.06 -12.70 4.32
C MET A 122 4.09 -12.61 3.18
N ASN A 123 3.67 -12.93 1.95
CA ASN A 123 4.54 -12.94 0.79
C ASN A 123 4.31 -11.75 -0.16
N LYS A 124 3.62 -10.72 0.30
CA LYS A 124 3.38 -9.48 -0.43
C LYS A 124 4.22 -8.36 0.10
N VAL A 125 4.55 -7.42 -0.76
CA VAL A 125 5.40 -6.27 -0.41
C VAL A 125 4.57 -5.02 -0.31
N GLY A 126 4.77 -4.25 0.76
CA GLY A 126 4.03 -3.03 1.04
C GLY A 126 4.89 -1.77 0.99
N GLY A 127 4.30 -0.68 0.51
CA GLY A 127 4.90 0.65 0.52
C GLY A 127 3.86 1.77 0.49
N CYS A 128 4.30 3.03 0.57
CA CYS A 128 3.37 4.15 0.51
C CYS A 128 3.93 5.40 -0.17
N LEU A 129 3.02 6.20 -0.75
CA LEU A 129 3.29 7.51 -1.35
C LEU A 129 2.38 8.58 -0.74
N ILE A 130 2.98 9.66 -0.25
CA ILE A 130 2.25 10.72 0.46
C ILE A 130 2.46 12.06 -0.24
N THR A 131 1.38 12.81 -0.44
CA THR A 131 1.44 14.19 -0.95
C THR A 131 0.68 15.15 -0.04
N GLY A 132 1.15 16.37 0.09
CA GLY A 132 0.43 17.39 0.86
C GLY A 132 1.14 18.73 0.91
N ASN A 133 0.49 19.69 1.56
CA ASN A 133 0.97 21.06 1.75
C ASN A 133 1.09 21.42 3.24
N GLU A 134 1.14 20.43 4.10
CA GLU A 134 1.28 20.59 5.56
C GLU A 134 2.24 19.54 6.09
N ASP A 135 2.61 19.67 7.36
CA ASP A 135 3.38 18.64 8.06
C ASP A 135 2.62 17.32 8.11
N GLY A 136 3.34 16.21 8.09
CA GLY A 136 2.73 14.91 8.33
C GLY A 136 3.11 13.80 7.36
N VAL A 137 3.97 14.04 6.34
CA VAL A 137 4.43 12.97 5.42
C VAL A 137 4.90 11.75 6.20
N LYS A 138 5.76 11.94 7.20
CA LYS A 138 6.31 10.81 7.96
C LYS A 138 5.31 10.23 8.95
N HIS A 139 4.40 11.03 9.51
CA HIS A 139 3.32 10.53 10.35
C HIS A 139 2.37 9.63 9.54
N CYS A 140 1.90 10.11 8.39
CA CYS A 140 1.06 9.31 7.49
C CYS A 140 1.76 8.03 7.04
N ALA A 141 3.05 8.12 6.67
CA ALA A 141 3.83 6.98 6.23
C ALA A 141 4.00 5.94 7.36
N MET A 142 4.30 6.37 8.59
CA MET A 142 4.44 5.47 9.75
C MET A 142 3.14 4.70 10.03
N ASP A 143 1.98 5.37 10.01
CA ASP A 143 0.68 4.72 10.22
C ASP A 143 0.39 3.67 9.13
N ILE A 144 0.61 4.02 7.87
CA ILE A 144 0.40 3.09 6.75
C ILE A 144 1.38 1.90 6.83
N LEU A 145 2.68 2.16 6.98
CA LEU A 145 3.69 1.10 7.00
C LEU A 145 3.53 0.18 8.21
N TYR A 146 3.19 0.73 9.38
CA TYR A 146 2.86 -0.08 10.55
C TYR A 146 1.63 -0.95 10.30
N SER A 147 0.57 -0.39 9.72
CA SER A 147 -0.65 -1.13 9.40
C SER A 147 -0.39 -2.27 8.42
N LEU A 148 0.38 -2.02 7.36
CA LEU A 148 0.76 -3.06 6.40
C LEU A 148 1.63 -4.13 7.05
N GLN A 149 2.63 -3.75 7.85
CA GLN A 149 3.49 -4.68 8.58
C GLN A 149 2.69 -5.53 9.58
N HIS A 150 1.75 -4.92 10.32
CA HIS A 150 0.85 -5.63 11.24
C HIS A 150 0.00 -6.68 10.49
N LEU A 151 -0.41 -6.38 9.28
CA LEU A 151 -1.13 -7.30 8.39
C LEU A 151 -0.21 -8.32 7.70
N SER A 152 1.05 -8.38 8.08
CA SER A 152 2.06 -9.33 7.59
C SER A 152 2.62 -9.03 6.19
N PHE A 153 2.47 -7.83 5.65
CA PHE A 153 3.22 -7.44 4.47
C PHE A 153 4.71 -7.33 4.79
N THR A 154 5.55 -7.70 3.84
CA THR A 154 6.99 -7.43 3.89
C THR A 154 7.25 -5.98 3.53
N ILE A 155 7.88 -5.23 4.44
CA ILE A 155 8.24 -3.83 4.24
C ILE A 155 9.73 -3.73 3.90
N PRO A 156 10.10 -3.38 2.66
CA PRO A 156 11.50 -3.26 2.27
C PRO A 156 12.13 -1.96 2.82
N PRO A 157 13.47 -1.81 2.73
CA PRO A 157 14.11 -0.53 3.03
C PRO A 157 13.54 0.59 2.16
N THR A 158 13.40 1.78 2.73
CA THR A 158 12.90 2.98 2.03
C THR A 158 11.52 2.74 1.39
N ALA A 159 10.60 2.14 2.15
CA ALA A 159 9.27 1.77 1.65
C ALA A 159 8.28 2.94 1.55
N ASP A 160 8.72 4.16 1.90
CA ASP A 160 7.93 5.38 1.80
C ASP A 160 8.61 6.43 0.94
N ALA A 161 7.79 7.20 0.23
CA ALA A 161 8.22 8.45 -0.40
C ALA A 161 7.06 9.46 -0.37
N GLY A 162 7.40 10.72 -0.56
CA GLY A 162 6.38 11.75 -0.60
C GLY A 162 6.92 13.13 -0.95
N TRP A 163 5.99 14.03 -1.15
CA TRP A 163 6.26 15.45 -1.39
C TRP A 163 5.43 16.31 -0.45
N LEU A 164 6.07 17.35 0.06
CA LEU A 164 5.46 18.35 0.94
C LEU A 164 5.69 19.74 0.35
N GLY A 165 4.61 20.45 0.04
CA GLY A 165 4.62 21.86 -0.35
C GLY A 165 4.48 22.79 0.83
N GLU A 166 4.48 24.10 0.56
CA GLU A 166 4.23 25.12 1.58
C GLU A 166 2.81 25.03 2.13
N ILE A 167 2.69 25.27 3.43
CA ILE A 167 1.40 25.36 4.12
C ILE A 167 0.60 26.55 3.59
N GLY A 168 -0.69 26.38 3.42
CA GLY A 168 -1.63 27.39 2.97
C GLY A 168 -1.98 27.26 1.49
N PRO A 169 -2.28 28.37 0.77
CA PRO A 169 -2.73 28.30 -0.61
C PRO A 169 -1.58 28.06 -1.61
N GLY A 170 -0.46 27.53 -1.16
CA GLY A 170 0.67 27.17 -2.01
C GLY A 170 0.33 26.12 -3.05
N PRO A 171 1.15 25.97 -4.10
CA PRO A 171 0.91 24.97 -5.14
C PRO A 171 0.97 23.57 -4.56
N SER A 172 0.09 22.69 -5.02
CA SER A 172 0.15 21.27 -4.74
C SER A 172 1.05 20.54 -5.74
N TYR A 173 1.46 19.30 -5.44
CA TYR A 173 2.33 18.52 -6.31
C TYR A 173 1.83 18.48 -7.75
N GLY A 174 2.67 18.94 -8.68
CA GLY A 174 2.37 18.99 -10.10
C GLY A 174 1.47 20.14 -10.55
N ASP A 175 1.16 21.13 -9.71
CA ASP A 175 0.54 22.36 -10.15
C ASP A 175 1.50 23.18 -11.01
N GLU A 176 0.96 23.84 -12.03
CA GLU A 176 1.73 24.70 -12.92
C GLU A 176 2.13 26.00 -12.19
N LEU A 177 3.41 26.32 -12.23
CA LEU A 177 3.96 27.53 -11.63
C LEU A 177 4.02 28.67 -12.66
N PRO A 178 4.15 29.94 -12.20
CA PRO A 178 4.19 31.09 -13.10
C PRO A 178 5.30 31.05 -14.17
N ASP A 179 6.37 30.32 -13.92
CA ASP A 179 7.49 30.13 -14.85
C ASP A 179 7.28 28.96 -15.84
N GLY A 180 6.12 28.31 -15.81
CA GLY A 180 5.77 27.17 -16.65
C GLY A 180 6.32 25.82 -16.16
N THR A 181 7.02 25.77 -15.03
CA THR A 181 7.43 24.54 -14.37
C THR A 181 6.29 23.94 -13.54
N ARG A 182 6.52 22.80 -12.92
CA ARG A 182 5.52 22.14 -12.06
C ARG A 182 6.04 21.95 -10.65
N ALA A 183 5.24 22.30 -9.67
CA ALA A 183 5.57 22.20 -8.26
C ALA A 183 6.00 20.79 -7.87
N GLY A 184 7.17 20.67 -7.27
CA GLY A 184 7.73 19.41 -6.78
C GLY A 184 8.38 18.51 -7.83
N PHE A 185 8.28 18.81 -9.13
CA PHE A 185 8.86 17.97 -10.18
C PHE A 185 10.38 18.04 -10.23
N ASP A 186 10.96 19.14 -9.76
CA ASP A 186 12.41 19.37 -9.62
C ASP A 186 12.96 18.96 -8.24
N SER A 187 12.11 18.46 -7.32
CA SER A 187 12.53 18.01 -6.00
C SER A 187 13.42 16.76 -6.10
N ASP A 188 14.74 16.92 -6.01
CA ASP A 188 15.67 15.79 -5.97
C ASP A 188 15.35 14.81 -4.85
N PHE A 189 14.98 15.31 -3.67
CA PHE A 189 14.61 14.47 -2.53
C PHE A 189 13.40 13.58 -2.83
N THR A 190 12.31 14.15 -3.37
CA THR A 190 11.10 13.39 -3.73
C THR A 190 11.38 12.40 -4.85
N ASN A 191 12.06 12.84 -5.90
CA ASN A 191 12.35 12.04 -7.07
C ASN A 191 13.25 10.84 -6.72
N ARG A 192 14.31 11.07 -5.96
CA ARG A 192 15.22 10.02 -5.49
C ARG A 192 14.50 9.01 -4.59
N ASN A 193 13.75 9.49 -3.59
CA ASN A 193 13.09 8.58 -2.66
C ASN A 193 11.97 7.79 -3.33
N THR A 194 11.19 8.40 -4.24
CA THR A 194 10.19 7.68 -5.04
C THR A 194 10.85 6.60 -5.91
N THR A 195 11.98 6.93 -6.52
CA THR A 195 12.76 5.98 -7.32
C THR A 195 13.25 4.82 -6.46
N PHE A 196 13.91 5.10 -5.32
CA PHE A 196 14.45 4.06 -4.43
C PHE A 196 13.34 3.18 -3.84
N MET A 197 12.26 3.78 -3.37
CA MET A 197 11.09 3.04 -2.92
C MET A 197 10.60 2.06 -4.00
N THR A 198 10.37 2.55 -5.21
CA THR A 198 9.84 1.75 -6.32
C THR A 198 10.76 0.57 -6.65
N TRP A 199 12.07 0.80 -6.75
CA TRP A 199 13.05 -0.25 -7.00
C TRP A 199 13.12 -1.27 -5.86
N ASN A 200 13.10 -0.83 -4.62
CA ASN A 200 13.14 -1.73 -3.46
C ASN A 200 11.89 -2.59 -3.36
N LEU A 201 10.70 -2.04 -3.70
CA LEU A 201 9.46 -2.81 -3.80
C LEU A 201 9.58 -3.92 -4.84
N MET A 202 10.06 -3.59 -6.06
CA MET A 202 10.25 -4.57 -7.14
C MET A 202 11.26 -5.65 -6.75
N HIS A 203 12.42 -5.27 -6.22
CA HIS A 203 13.45 -6.21 -5.82
C HIS A 203 12.95 -7.17 -4.72
N MET A 204 12.30 -6.65 -3.69
CA MET A 204 11.79 -7.49 -2.61
C MET A 204 10.69 -8.43 -3.10
N ALA A 205 9.75 -7.93 -3.92
CA ALA A 205 8.71 -8.77 -4.49
C ALA A 205 9.29 -9.89 -5.37
N LYS A 206 10.31 -9.56 -6.18
CA LYS A 206 11.02 -10.54 -7.00
C LYS A 206 11.72 -11.61 -6.17
N LEU A 207 12.43 -11.20 -5.12
CA LEU A 207 13.09 -12.12 -4.19
C LEU A 207 12.09 -13.08 -3.53
N LEU A 208 10.97 -12.57 -3.04
CA LEU A 208 9.93 -13.40 -2.45
C LEU A 208 9.32 -14.37 -3.49
N LYS A 209 9.01 -13.87 -4.67
CA LYS A 209 8.41 -14.70 -5.73
C LYS A 209 9.34 -15.81 -6.19
N ASP A 210 10.61 -15.50 -6.45
CA ASP A 210 11.61 -16.45 -6.91
C ASP A 210 11.96 -17.52 -5.87
N SER A 211 11.91 -17.15 -4.57
CA SER A 211 12.12 -18.11 -3.46
C SER A 211 10.87 -18.94 -3.14
N GLY A 212 9.73 -18.69 -3.80
CA GLY A 212 8.45 -19.29 -3.43
C GLY A 212 7.88 -18.76 -2.12
N GLY A 213 8.29 -17.55 -1.70
CA GLY A 213 7.87 -16.86 -0.48
C GLY A 213 8.66 -17.32 0.76
N LEU A 214 8.31 -16.72 1.90
CA LEU A 214 8.91 -17.08 3.18
C LEU A 214 8.60 -18.55 3.54
N PRO A 215 9.58 -19.31 4.08
CA PRO A 215 9.32 -20.64 4.61
C PRO A 215 8.25 -20.61 5.71
N ALA A 216 7.39 -21.62 5.74
CA ALA A 216 6.32 -21.71 6.73
C ALA A 216 6.76 -22.37 8.06
N VAL A 217 8.06 -22.49 8.29
CA VAL A 217 8.61 -23.05 9.52
C VAL A 217 8.71 -21.94 10.57
N GLY A 218 8.04 -22.11 11.70
CA GLY A 218 8.06 -21.18 12.82
C GLY A 218 7.10 -19.99 12.69
N ASN A 219 6.36 -19.87 11.58
CA ASN A 219 5.45 -18.75 11.31
C ASN A 219 4.13 -19.15 10.63
N SER A 220 3.75 -20.44 10.74
CA SER A 220 2.46 -20.94 10.28
C SER A 220 1.43 -20.76 11.39
N ARG A 221 0.44 -19.91 11.16
CA ARG A 221 -0.69 -19.71 12.08
C ARG A 221 -1.53 -20.98 12.21
N LYS A 222 -1.73 -21.69 11.10
CA LYS A 222 -2.45 -22.96 11.07
C LYS A 222 -1.80 -24.00 11.99
N ASP A 223 -0.47 -24.12 11.94
CA ASP A 223 0.26 -25.10 12.75
C ASP A 223 0.27 -24.68 14.21
N TRP A 224 0.39 -23.39 14.51
CA TRP A 224 0.27 -22.86 15.88
C TRP A 224 -1.09 -23.20 16.49
N ASP A 225 -2.19 -22.97 15.76
CA ASP A 225 -3.54 -23.30 16.19
C ASP A 225 -3.73 -24.82 16.34
N GLY A 226 -3.01 -25.62 15.54
CA GLY A 226 -2.92 -27.07 15.66
C GLY A 226 -2.05 -27.58 16.81
N GLY A 227 -1.45 -26.70 17.62
CA GLY A 227 -0.67 -27.06 18.80
C GLY A 227 0.85 -27.03 18.64
N ALA A 228 1.38 -26.68 17.44
CA ALA A 228 2.81 -26.46 17.28
C ALA A 228 3.25 -25.23 18.08
N ARG A 229 4.46 -25.27 18.68
CA ARG A 229 4.99 -24.18 19.49
C ARG A 229 6.30 -23.62 18.97
N PHE A 230 6.88 -24.22 17.95
CA PHE A 230 8.09 -23.74 17.25
C PHE A 230 9.22 -23.36 18.22
N ASP A 231 9.53 -24.27 19.14
CA ASP A 231 10.54 -24.11 20.19
C ASP A 231 10.22 -23.01 21.23
N PHE A 232 8.97 -22.52 21.26
CA PHE A 232 8.53 -21.61 22.32
C PHE A 232 8.45 -22.37 23.65
N GLU A 233 9.28 -21.98 24.59
CA GLU A 233 9.35 -22.55 25.96
C GLU A 233 8.86 -21.53 26.98
N ASN A 234 7.64 -21.73 27.47
CA ASN A 234 7.12 -21.02 28.63
C ASN A 234 6.30 -21.99 29.48
N PRO A 235 6.75 -22.31 30.71
CA PRO A 235 6.07 -23.27 31.59
C PRO A 235 4.63 -22.90 31.92
N GLU A 236 4.29 -21.63 31.88
CA GLU A 236 2.96 -21.07 32.14
C GLU A 236 2.03 -21.15 30.91
N TYR A 237 2.58 -21.36 29.71
CA TYR A 237 1.83 -21.42 28.47
C TYR A 237 1.43 -22.87 28.17
N ARG A 238 0.11 -23.15 28.16
CA ARG A 238 -0.44 -24.48 27.92
C ARG A 238 -1.52 -24.45 26.85
#